data_30a1fac88b22bd75d97e0e9b856828ff
#
_entry.id   30a1fac88b22bd75d97e0e9b856828ff
#
_cell.length_a   1.000
_cell.length_b   1.000
_cell.length_c   1.000
_cell.angle_alpha   90.00
_cell.angle_beta   90.00
_cell.angle_gamma   90.00
#
_symmetry.space_group_name_H-M   'P 1'
#
loop_
_entity.id
_entity.type
_entity.pdbx_description
1 polymer ?
#
loop_
_entity_poly.entity_id
_entity_poly.type
_entity_poly.pdbx_seq_one_letter_code
_entity_poly.pdbx_strand_id
1 'polypeptide(L)'
;ETAAREGVFDPLFATTDKFNFEVVTLYTSGARHIYTNKPITKPEDLKGYKIRVQDSDTYIQMINLMGGVGIAMGQSEVYAAVQQHVIEGGENSEVVYNNFKHYEIAPYFSYTNHLVMTDVVVANKDFLDDMDEDTRATFRKLMKESMEVEFAAWDQNIEDAKAVLDEHGVTFVKADIEAFRERCMPLLESIANRSDMTREVYDKVQEIKAREA
;
A
#
# COMPACT_ATOMS: atom_id res chain seq x y z
N GLU A 1 8.09 -7.39 -2.99
CA GLU A 1 9.08 -7.32 -4.08
C GLU A 1 9.31 -8.67 -4.74
N THR A 2 9.64 -9.75 -4.01
CA THR A 2 9.93 -11.08 -4.57
C THR A 2 8.81 -11.58 -5.48
N ALA A 3 7.54 -11.45 -5.08
CA ALA A 3 6.40 -11.82 -5.91
C ALA A 3 6.36 -11.05 -7.25
N ALA A 4 6.82 -9.80 -7.26
CA ALA A 4 6.92 -8.99 -8.46
C ALA A 4 8.04 -9.50 -9.38
N ARG A 5 9.23 -9.76 -8.81
CA ARG A 5 10.39 -10.29 -9.55
C ARG A 5 10.09 -11.66 -10.17
N GLU A 6 9.31 -12.49 -9.49
CA GLU A 6 8.91 -13.82 -9.95
C GLU A 6 7.71 -13.80 -10.92
N GLY A 7 7.15 -12.63 -11.26
CA GLY A 7 6.05 -12.49 -12.21
C GLY A 7 4.72 -13.06 -11.70
N VAL A 8 4.52 -13.13 -10.39
CA VAL A 8 3.31 -13.68 -9.77
C VAL A 8 2.04 -12.95 -10.22
N PHE A 9 2.17 -11.66 -10.58
CA PHE A 9 1.05 -10.81 -10.99
C PHE A 9 0.82 -10.78 -12.49
N ASP A 10 1.70 -11.38 -13.31
CA ASP A 10 1.61 -11.35 -14.77
C ASP A 10 0.26 -11.85 -15.31
N PRO A 11 -0.39 -12.91 -14.75
CA PRO A 11 -1.70 -13.34 -15.19
C PRO A 11 -2.80 -12.28 -14.98
N LEU A 12 -2.70 -11.48 -13.90
CA LEU A 12 -3.62 -10.36 -13.67
C LEU A 12 -3.38 -9.24 -14.68
N PHE A 13 -2.11 -8.92 -14.95
CA PHE A 13 -1.74 -7.86 -15.90
C PHE A 13 -2.20 -8.19 -17.31
N ALA A 14 -2.10 -9.43 -17.75
CA ALA A 14 -2.58 -9.86 -19.07
C ALA A 14 -4.09 -9.62 -19.28
N THR A 15 -4.88 -9.46 -18.21
CA THR A 15 -6.32 -9.16 -18.33
C THR A 15 -6.59 -7.73 -18.81
N THR A 16 -5.62 -6.84 -18.79
CA THR A 16 -5.78 -5.43 -19.13
C THR A 16 -5.79 -5.17 -20.64
N ASP A 17 -5.26 -6.07 -21.45
CA ASP A 17 -5.18 -5.94 -22.91
C ASP A 17 -6.51 -5.62 -23.57
N LYS A 18 -7.60 -6.21 -23.08
CA LYS A 18 -8.97 -5.96 -23.58
C LYS A 18 -9.49 -4.56 -23.34
N PHE A 19 -8.80 -3.77 -22.50
CA PHE A 19 -9.15 -2.38 -22.17
C PHE A 19 -8.21 -1.38 -22.84
N ASN A 20 -7.46 -1.79 -23.84
CA ASN A 20 -6.53 -0.98 -24.61
C ASN A 20 -5.38 -0.36 -23.78
N PHE A 21 -4.93 -1.06 -22.74
CA PHE A 21 -3.72 -0.71 -22.02
C PHE A 21 -2.96 -1.97 -21.56
N GLU A 22 -1.66 -1.83 -21.39
CA GLU A 22 -0.76 -2.87 -20.91
C GLU A 22 -0.10 -2.40 -19.61
N VAL A 23 -0.02 -3.27 -18.61
CA VAL A 23 0.83 -3.03 -17.45
C VAL A 23 2.27 -3.34 -17.86
N VAL A 24 3.12 -2.32 -17.92
CA VAL A 24 4.51 -2.45 -18.39
C VAL A 24 5.52 -2.69 -17.28
N THR A 25 5.20 -2.29 -16.06
CA THR A 25 5.96 -2.61 -14.84
C THR A 25 5.13 -2.29 -13.60
N LEU A 26 5.66 -2.61 -12.44
CA LEU A 26 5.07 -2.22 -11.16
C LEU A 26 6.13 -1.57 -10.27
N TYR A 27 5.67 -0.69 -9.38
CA TYR A 27 6.46 0.01 -8.38
C TYR A 27 5.89 -0.25 -7.00
N THR A 28 6.62 0.08 -5.96
CA THR A 28 6.13 -0.01 -4.58
C THR A 28 5.79 1.38 -4.03
N SER A 29 4.77 1.48 -3.21
CA SER A 29 4.53 2.62 -2.33
C SER A 29 4.67 2.20 -0.86
N GLY A 30 5.36 1.09 -0.62
CA GLY A 30 5.73 0.57 0.67
C GLY A 30 4.58 -0.04 1.48
N ALA A 31 4.92 -0.40 2.70
CA ALA A 31 3.93 -0.82 3.68
C ALA A 31 3.16 0.39 4.23
N ARG A 32 1.89 0.15 4.56
CA ARG A 32 1.03 1.18 5.15
C ARG A 32 0.79 0.90 6.61
N HIS A 33 0.76 1.98 7.38
CA HIS A 33 0.71 1.99 8.83
C HIS A 33 -0.31 3.02 9.30
N ILE A 34 -0.77 2.90 10.54
CA ILE A 34 -1.72 3.85 11.12
C ILE A 34 -0.97 4.97 11.86
N TYR A 35 -1.39 6.21 11.63
CA TYR A 35 -0.92 7.37 12.39
C TYR A 35 -2.09 8.11 13.04
N THR A 36 -1.93 8.47 14.31
CA THR A 36 -3.01 9.00 15.17
C THR A 36 -2.45 9.93 16.24
N ASN A 37 -3.36 10.56 17.00
CA ASN A 37 -3.02 11.40 18.16
C ASN A 37 -2.74 10.61 19.47
N LYS A 38 -2.83 9.26 19.43
CA LYS A 38 -2.45 8.35 20.53
C LYS A 38 -1.84 7.09 19.96
N PRO A 39 -1.01 6.36 20.73
CA PRO A 39 -0.41 5.13 20.24
C PRO A 39 -1.47 4.04 19.98
N ILE A 40 -1.33 3.34 18.87
CA ILE A 40 -2.13 2.16 18.52
C ILE A 40 -1.22 0.93 18.57
N THR A 41 -1.41 0.09 19.56
CA THR A 41 -0.59 -1.11 19.77
C THR A 41 -1.34 -2.40 19.40
N LYS A 42 -2.66 -2.39 19.47
CA LYS A 42 -3.54 -3.53 19.22
C LYS A 42 -4.90 -3.07 18.70
N PRO A 43 -5.71 -3.97 18.13
CA PRO A 43 -7.03 -3.63 17.57
C PRO A 43 -7.98 -2.87 18.51
N GLU A 44 -7.96 -3.18 19.81
CA GLU A 44 -8.83 -2.55 20.78
C GLU A 44 -8.57 -1.04 20.94
N ASP A 45 -7.34 -0.60 20.66
CA ASP A 45 -6.95 0.81 20.75
C ASP A 45 -7.62 1.66 19.64
N LEU A 46 -8.07 1.02 18.55
CA LEU A 46 -8.80 1.67 17.46
C LEU A 46 -10.28 1.89 17.74
N LYS A 47 -10.80 1.37 18.86
CA LYS A 47 -12.23 1.48 19.17
C LYS A 47 -12.71 2.94 19.23
N GLY A 48 -13.63 3.27 18.31
CA GLY A 48 -14.20 4.62 18.20
C GLY A 48 -13.35 5.61 17.41
N TYR A 49 -12.17 5.20 16.90
CA TYR A 49 -11.31 6.04 16.07
C TYR A 49 -11.81 6.02 14.62
N LYS A 50 -12.02 7.18 14.06
CA LYS A 50 -12.25 7.38 12.63
C LYS A 50 -10.90 7.54 11.95
N ILE A 51 -10.56 6.60 11.13
CA ILE A 51 -9.30 6.55 10.39
C ILE A 51 -9.58 6.82 8.93
N ARG A 52 -8.94 7.83 8.38
CA ARG A 52 -9.04 8.12 6.95
C ARG A 52 -8.40 7.01 6.14
N VAL A 53 -9.11 6.61 5.09
CA VAL A 53 -8.62 5.73 4.03
C VAL A 53 -8.83 6.36 2.66
N GLN A 54 -8.23 5.77 1.64
CA GLN A 54 -8.56 6.08 0.24
C GLN A 54 -10.01 5.66 -0.05
N ASP A 55 -10.62 6.22 -1.10
CA ASP A 55 -11.97 5.89 -1.54
C ASP A 55 -12.03 4.46 -2.10
N SER A 56 -12.17 3.52 -1.19
CA SER A 56 -12.23 2.08 -1.47
C SER A 56 -13.01 1.36 -0.39
N ASP A 57 -14.07 0.65 -0.79
CA ASP A 57 -14.85 -0.19 0.11
C ASP A 57 -13.98 -1.24 0.84
N THR A 58 -12.96 -1.75 0.17
CA THR A 58 -12.01 -2.71 0.75
C THR A 58 -11.23 -2.10 1.90
N TYR A 59 -10.79 -0.84 1.76
CA TYR A 59 -10.01 -0.16 2.81
C TYR A 59 -10.90 0.26 3.98
N ILE A 60 -12.13 0.70 3.70
CA ILE A 60 -13.14 0.97 4.75
C ILE A 60 -13.39 -0.30 5.56
N GLN A 61 -13.66 -1.43 4.89
CA GLN A 61 -13.90 -2.71 5.56
C GLN A 61 -12.69 -3.19 6.36
N MET A 62 -11.48 -3.02 5.84
CA MET A 62 -10.23 -3.37 6.53
C MET A 62 -10.11 -2.62 7.86
N ILE A 63 -10.25 -1.29 7.88
CA ILE A 63 -10.18 -0.51 9.12
C ILE A 63 -11.29 -0.90 10.09
N ASN A 64 -12.51 -1.16 9.59
CA ASN A 64 -13.63 -1.61 10.42
C ASN A 64 -13.33 -2.96 11.09
N LEU A 65 -12.75 -3.91 10.37
CA LEU A 65 -12.32 -5.21 10.91
C LEU A 65 -11.16 -5.04 11.92
N MET A 66 -10.26 -4.10 11.67
CA MET A 66 -9.17 -3.77 12.60
C MET A 66 -9.67 -3.13 13.91
N GLY A 67 -10.94 -2.72 13.98
CA GLY A 67 -11.58 -2.22 15.20
C GLY A 67 -11.87 -0.71 15.22
N GLY A 68 -11.49 0.00 14.16
CA GLY A 68 -11.76 1.44 13.94
C GLY A 68 -13.03 1.70 13.14
N VAL A 69 -13.13 2.91 12.61
CA VAL A 69 -14.15 3.32 11.63
C VAL A 69 -13.43 3.91 10.42
N GLY A 70 -13.48 3.20 9.27
CA GLY A 70 -12.87 3.66 8.02
C GLY A 70 -13.68 4.80 7.40
N ILE A 71 -13.03 5.93 7.11
CA ILE A 71 -13.63 7.11 6.48
C ILE A 71 -12.93 7.40 5.16
N ALA A 72 -13.64 7.24 4.05
CA ALA A 72 -13.12 7.62 2.73
C ALA A 72 -13.00 9.15 2.63
N MET A 73 -11.82 9.63 2.23
CA MET A 73 -11.55 11.06 2.11
C MET A 73 -10.37 11.33 1.18
N GLY A 74 -10.41 12.44 0.44
CA GLY A 74 -9.29 12.91 -0.39
C GLY A 74 -8.03 13.19 0.44
N GLN A 75 -6.86 12.91 -0.13
CA GLN A 75 -5.58 13.09 0.59
C GLN A 75 -5.36 14.54 1.05
N SER A 76 -5.76 15.52 0.25
CA SER A 76 -5.60 16.95 0.57
C SER A 76 -6.45 17.45 1.74
N GLU A 77 -7.47 16.68 2.13
CA GLU A 77 -8.40 17.05 3.21
C GLU A 77 -7.96 16.53 4.58
N VAL A 78 -7.06 15.54 4.61
CA VAL A 78 -6.70 14.77 5.81
C VAL A 78 -6.12 15.66 6.91
N TYR A 79 -5.15 16.54 6.56
CA TYR A 79 -4.52 17.42 7.55
C TYR A 79 -5.55 18.26 8.31
N ALA A 80 -6.43 18.94 7.57
CA ALA A 80 -7.46 19.78 8.18
C ALA A 80 -8.48 18.96 8.96
N ALA A 81 -8.87 17.78 8.48
CA ALA A 81 -9.85 16.94 9.16
C ALA A 81 -9.32 16.39 10.50
N VAL A 82 -8.04 16.01 10.58
CA VAL A 82 -7.41 15.60 11.85
C VAL A 82 -7.23 16.80 12.77
N GLN A 83 -6.76 17.94 12.25
CA GLN A 83 -6.58 19.16 13.04
C GLN A 83 -7.89 19.64 13.67
N GLN A 84 -9.01 19.50 12.96
CA GLN A 84 -10.35 19.87 13.44
C GLN A 84 -11.04 18.76 14.24
N HIS A 85 -10.37 17.64 14.49
CA HIS A 85 -10.92 16.48 15.21
C HIS A 85 -12.18 15.86 14.54
N VAL A 86 -12.30 15.97 13.21
CA VAL A 86 -13.35 15.29 12.44
C VAL A 86 -13.03 13.80 12.31
N ILE A 87 -11.74 13.48 12.21
CA ILE A 87 -11.15 12.14 12.27
C ILE A 87 -9.97 12.13 13.24
N GLU A 88 -9.58 10.96 13.73
CA GLU A 88 -8.50 10.81 14.71
C GLU A 88 -7.13 10.54 14.07
N GLY A 89 -7.10 10.24 12.78
CA GLY A 89 -5.85 9.97 12.04
C GLY A 89 -6.10 9.39 10.67
N GLY A 90 -5.06 8.79 10.12
CA GLY A 90 -5.09 8.14 8.81
C GLY A 90 -4.15 6.95 8.75
N GLU A 91 -3.97 6.43 7.56
CA GLU A 91 -3.03 5.35 7.28
C GLU A 91 -2.25 5.64 6.01
N ASN A 92 -0.96 5.38 6.01
CA ASN A 92 -0.08 5.51 4.86
C ASN A 92 1.35 5.02 5.19
N SER A 93 2.28 5.15 4.23
CA SER A 93 3.71 4.96 4.43
C SER A 93 4.36 6.15 5.15
N GLU A 94 5.57 5.95 5.68
CA GLU A 94 6.38 6.99 6.31
C GLU A 94 6.62 8.17 5.37
N VAL A 95 6.88 7.87 4.08
CA VAL A 95 7.14 8.87 3.04
C VAL A 95 5.96 9.82 2.87
N VAL A 96 4.74 9.28 2.74
CA VAL A 96 3.53 10.10 2.58
C VAL A 96 3.20 10.84 3.87
N TYR A 97 3.32 10.19 5.02
CA TYR A 97 3.09 10.81 6.32
C TYR A 97 4.02 12.02 6.54
N ASN A 98 5.30 11.89 6.15
CA ASN A 98 6.27 12.99 6.18
C ASN A 98 5.93 14.10 5.17
N ASN A 99 5.71 13.75 3.89
CA ASN A 99 5.51 14.72 2.82
C ASN A 99 4.29 15.61 3.02
N PHE A 100 3.22 15.06 3.61
CA PHE A 100 2.00 15.81 3.95
C PHE A 100 2.02 16.41 5.36
N LYS A 101 3.15 16.27 6.08
CA LYS A 101 3.35 16.80 7.45
C LYS A 101 2.28 16.35 8.44
N HIS A 102 1.73 15.16 8.24
CA HIS A 102 0.70 14.64 9.13
C HIS A 102 1.22 14.41 10.56
N TYR A 103 2.53 14.35 10.76
CA TYR A 103 3.18 14.23 12.06
C TYR A 103 2.90 15.45 12.98
N GLU A 104 2.62 16.63 12.41
CA GLU A 104 2.28 17.83 13.19
C GLU A 104 0.95 17.69 13.94
N ILE A 105 0.02 16.88 13.42
CA ILE A 105 -1.34 16.74 13.92
C ILE A 105 -1.68 15.34 14.47
N ALA A 106 -0.85 14.34 14.17
CA ALA A 106 -0.99 12.94 14.56
C ALA A 106 0.39 12.33 14.85
N PRO A 107 1.04 12.63 16.00
CA PRO A 107 2.45 12.38 16.25
C PRO A 107 2.83 10.93 16.57
N TYR A 108 1.87 10.00 16.59
CA TYR A 108 2.12 8.58 16.80
C TYR A 108 1.99 7.82 15.49
N PHE A 109 3.08 7.18 15.06
CA PHE A 109 3.12 6.34 13.87
C PHE A 109 3.24 4.87 14.30
N SER A 110 2.16 4.11 14.13
CA SER A 110 2.04 2.74 14.62
C SER A 110 2.25 1.74 13.49
N TYR A 111 3.31 0.93 13.59
CA TYR A 111 3.69 -0.08 12.58
C TYR A 111 2.73 -1.27 12.55
N THR A 112 1.57 -1.07 11.94
CA THR A 112 0.53 -2.09 11.81
C THR A 112 0.73 -3.03 10.62
N ASN A 113 1.56 -2.67 9.64
CA ASN A 113 1.86 -3.48 8.43
C ASN A 113 0.61 -4.11 7.78
N HIS A 114 -0.49 -3.37 7.78
CA HIS A 114 -1.80 -3.92 7.41
C HIS A 114 -2.01 -4.02 5.90
N LEU A 115 -1.20 -3.32 5.11
CA LEU A 115 -1.28 -3.31 3.65
C LEU A 115 0.10 -3.00 3.06
N VAL A 116 0.43 -3.65 1.95
CA VAL A 116 1.53 -3.26 1.06
C VAL A 116 0.93 -2.73 -0.23
N MET A 117 1.26 -1.49 -0.56
CA MET A 117 0.75 -0.85 -1.77
C MET A 117 1.67 -1.16 -2.95
N THR A 118 1.06 -1.56 -4.05
CA THR A 118 1.73 -1.76 -5.34
C THR A 118 1.12 -0.81 -6.36
N ASP A 119 1.94 0.00 -6.98
CA ASP A 119 1.55 0.88 -8.08
C ASP A 119 1.89 0.23 -9.41
N VAL A 120 0.96 0.24 -10.35
CA VAL A 120 1.17 -0.29 -11.69
C VAL A 120 1.43 0.84 -12.67
N VAL A 121 2.47 0.68 -13.49
CA VAL A 121 2.75 1.59 -14.60
C VAL A 121 2.07 1.04 -15.84
N VAL A 122 1.21 1.83 -16.44
CA VAL A 122 0.42 1.41 -17.59
C VAL A 122 0.80 2.22 -18.85
N ALA A 123 0.80 1.57 -19.99
CA ALA A 123 0.95 2.22 -21.29
C ALA A 123 -0.30 1.96 -22.13
N ASN A 124 -0.69 2.94 -22.94
CA ASN A 124 -1.74 2.75 -23.94
C ASN A 124 -1.26 1.74 -24.98
N LYS A 125 -2.13 0.77 -25.33
CA LYS A 125 -1.76 -0.33 -26.24
C LYS A 125 -1.50 0.15 -27.65
N ASP A 126 -2.32 1.08 -28.17
CA ASP A 126 -2.12 1.64 -29.51
C ASP A 126 -0.76 2.36 -29.59
N PHE A 127 -0.39 3.11 -28.53
CA PHE A 127 0.93 3.76 -28.44
C PHE A 127 2.10 2.74 -28.53
N LEU A 128 1.96 1.59 -27.88
CA LEU A 128 2.97 0.52 -27.96
C LEU A 128 2.98 -0.16 -29.32
N ASP A 129 1.81 -0.35 -29.92
CA ASP A 129 1.67 -1.01 -31.22
C ASP A 129 2.17 -0.14 -32.37
N ASP A 130 2.14 1.20 -32.24
CA ASP A 130 2.72 2.15 -33.20
C ASP A 130 4.27 2.18 -33.18
N MET A 131 4.91 1.62 -32.16
CA MET A 131 6.35 1.48 -32.12
C MET A 131 6.83 0.34 -33.04
N ASP A 132 7.98 0.51 -33.68
CA ASP A 132 8.66 -0.62 -34.28
C ASP A 132 9.03 -1.68 -33.24
N GLU A 133 9.27 -2.92 -33.69
CA GLU A 133 9.48 -4.06 -32.81
C GLU A 133 10.67 -3.87 -31.86
N ASP A 134 11.79 -3.34 -32.37
CA ASP A 134 13.02 -3.15 -31.58
C ASP A 134 12.84 -2.06 -30.53
N THR A 135 12.19 -0.95 -30.87
CA THR A 135 11.87 0.13 -29.94
C THR A 135 10.93 -0.37 -28.85
N ARG A 136 9.87 -1.08 -29.20
CA ARG A 136 8.91 -1.64 -28.25
C ARG A 136 9.55 -2.66 -27.30
N ALA A 137 10.40 -3.54 -27.82
CA ALA A 137 11.15 -4.50 -27.02
C ALA A 137 12.09 -3.79 -26.03
N THR A 138 12.80 -2.77 -26.50
CA THR A 138 13.69 -1.95 -25.68
C THR A 138 12.91 -1.21 -24.58
N PHE A 139 11.77 -0.61 -24.93
CA PHE A 139 10.89 0.06 -23.96
C PHE A 139 10.46 -0.89 -22.83
N ARG A 140 9.91 -2.07 -23.19
CA ARG A 140 9.49 -3.06 -22.18
C ARG A 140 10.62 -3.53 -21.27
N LYS A 141 11.81 -3.74 -21.87
CA LYS A 141 13.01 -4.11 -21.12
C LYS A 141 13.39 -3.04 -20.10
N LEU A 142 13.46 -1.77 -20.53
CA LEU A 142 13.82 -0.65 -19.66
C LEU A 142 12.77 -0.41 -18.56
N MET A 143 11.49 -0.56 -18.87
CA MET A 143 10.43 -0.47 -17.88
C MET A 143 10.56 -1.57 -16.81
N LYS A 144 10.89 -2.80 -17.19
CA LYS A 144 11.14 -3.88 -16.25
C LYS A 144 12.40 -3.63 -15.39
N GLU A 145 13.46 -3.12 -15.98
CA GLU A 145 14.69 -2.76 -15.25
C GLU A 145 14.46 -1.59 -14.28
N SER A 146 13.57 -0.65 -14.61
CA SER A 146 13.22 0.50 -13.76
C SER A 146 12.58 0.09 -12.43
N MET A 147 11.96 -1.08 -12.35
CA MET A 147 11.38 -1.62 -11.11
C MET A 147 12.45 -1.76 -10.00
N GLU A 148 13.62 -2.28 -10.34
CA GLU A 148 14.70 -2.45 -9.35
C GLU A 148 15.28 -1.11 -8.88
N VAL A 149 15.35 -0.13 -9.79
CA VAL A 149 15.77 1.23 -9.45
C VAL A 149 14.76 1.89 -8.51
N GLU A 150 13.48 1.70 -8.79
CA GLU A 150 12.42 2.27 -7.97
C GLU A 150 12.36 1.61 -6.59
N PHE A 151 12.47 0.30 -6.48
CA PHE A 151 12.50 -0.37 -5.17
C PHE A 151 13.64 0.15 -4.30
N ALA A 152 14.86 0.26 -4.86
CA ALA A 152 15.99 0.80 -4.11
C ALA A 152 15.82 2.27 -3.72
N ALA A 153 15.22 3.08 -4.60
CA ALA A 153 14.93 4.49 -4.32
C ALA A 153 13.83 4.64 -3.26
N TRP A 154 12.83 3.76 -3.27
CA TRP A 154 11.77 3.77 -2.27
C TRP A 154 12.30 3.42 -0.88
N ASP A 155 13.14 2.39 -0.75
CA ASP A 155 13.79 2.04 0.51
C ASP A 155 14.61 3.21 1.06
N GLN A 156 15.36 3.91 0.22
CA GLN A 156 16.11 5.11 0.64
C GLN A 156 15.16 6.23 1.09
N ASN A 157 14.05 6.47 0.36
CA ASN A 157 13.06 7.47 0.74
C ASN A 157 12.41 7.17 2.10
N ILE A 158 12.21 5.89 2.44
CA ILE A 158 11.70 5.49 3.77
C ILE A 158 12.71 5.88 4.86
N GLU A 159 14.00 5.57 4.67
CA GLU A 159 15.04 5.90 5.66
C GLU A 159 15.19 7.43 5.82
N ASP A 160 15.16 8.18 4.72
CA ASP A 160 15.22 9.64 4.75
C ASP A 160 13.98 10.23 5.47
N ALA A 161 12.79 9.71 5.19
CA ALA A 161 11.56 10.13 5.86
C ALA A 161 11.61 9.85 7.37
N LYS A 162 12.06 8.65 7.78
CA LYS A 162 12.22 8.30 9.21
C LYS A 162 13.16 9.25 9.94
N ALA A 163 14.28 9.61 9.32
CA ALA A 163 15.25 10.55 9.92
C ALA A 163 14.60 11.91 10.19
N VAL A 164 13.86 12.46 9.22
CA VAL A 164 13.10 13.71 9.38
C VAL A 164 12.03 13.59 10.46
N LEU A 165 11.27 12.50 10.47
CA LEU A 165 10.19 12.24 11.43
C LEU A 165 10.74 12.14 12.87
N ASP A 166 11.93 11.53 13.06
CA ASP A 166 12.60 11.42 14.36
C ASP A 166 13.03 12.82 14.85
N GLU A 167 13.60 13.65 13.98
CA GLU A 167 13.94 15.04 14.29
C GLU A 167 12.74 15.88 14.73
N HIS A 168 11.55 15.58 14.21
CA HIS A 168 10.29 16.21 14.59
C HIS A 168 9.60 15.58 15.81
N GLY A 169 10.23 14.60 16.47
CA GLY A 169 9.75 13.98 17.69
C GLY A 169 8.55 13.03 17.51
N VAL A 170 8.41 12.43 16.32
CA VAL A 170 7.40 11.40 16.08
C VAL A 170 7.67 10.19 16.96
N THR A 171 6.64 9.68 17.59
CA THR A 171 6.72 8.44 18.35
C THR A 171 6.36 7.25 17.47
N PHE A 172 7.38 6.46 17.11
CA PHE A 172 7.18 5.20 16.41
C PHE A 172 6.74 4.10 17.39
N VAL A 173 5.60 3.49 17.08
CA VAL A 173 4.93 2.52 17.97
C VAL A 173 4.97 1.14 17.34
N LYS A 174 5.46 0.16 18.09
CA LYS A 174 5.37 -1.25 17.70
C LYS A 174 3.97 -1.77 17.99
N ALA A 175 3.25 -2.19 16.95
CA ALA A 175 1.93 -2.77 17.08
C ALA A 175 1.97 -4.31 17.04
N ASP A 176 0.93 -4.95 17.56
CA ASP A 176 0.70 -6.40 17.42
C ASP A 176 0.12 -6.69 16.03
N ILE A 177 1.03 -6.86 15.07
CA ILE A 177 0.70 -7.10 13.66
C ILE A 177 -0.20 -8.32 13.47
N GLU A 178 0.06 -9.40 14.21
CA GLU A 178 -0.72 -10.64 14.07
C GLU A 178 -2.16 -10.46 14.56
N ALA A 179 -2.38 -9.73 15.65
CA ALA A 179 -3.72 -9.43 16.12
C ALA A 179 -4.54 -8.61 15.08
N PHE A 180 -3.91 -7.67 14.36
CA PHE A 180 -4.55 -6.95 13.26
C PHE A 180 -4.80 -7.87 12.05
N ARG A 181 -3.83 -8.69 11.69
CA ARG A 181 -3.92 -9.64 10.58
C ARG A 181 -5.05 -10.63 10.77
N GLU A 182 -5.15 -11.25 11.94
CA GLU A 182 -6.20 -12.22 12.26
C GLU A 182 -7.60 -11.64 12.03
N ARG A 183 -7.84 -10.39 12.41
CA ARG A 183 -9.13 -9.71 12.17
C ARG A 183 -9.42 -9.48 10.69
N CYS A 184 -8.40 -9.27 9.87
CA CYS A 184 -8.54 -9.01 8.44
C CYS A 184 -8.58 -10.29 7.59
N MET A 185 -8.28 -11.46 8.14
CA MET A 185 -8.28 -12.73 7.41
C MET A 185 -9.59 -13.01 6.65
N PRO A 186 -10.81 -12.77 7.19
CA PRO A 186 -12.04 -13.00 6.45
C PRO A 186 -12.16 -12.14 5.18
N LEU A 187 -11.68 -10.89 5.23
CA LEU A 187 -11.66 -10.00 4.07
C LEU A 187 -10.65 -10.49 3.03
N LEU A 188 -9.45 -10.86 3.47
CA LEU A 188 -8.39 -11.37 2.61
C LEU A 188 -8.84 -12.64 1.88
N GLU A 189 -9.45 -13.59 2.59
CA GLU A 189 -10.02 -14.81 2.00
C GLU A 189 -11.15 -14.50 1.02
N SER A 190 -12.01 -13.54 1.32
CA SER A 190 -13.07 -13.10 0.41
C SER A 190 -12.50 -12.53 -0.90
N ILE A 191 -11.40 -11.76 -0.81
CA ILE A 191 -10.72 -11.19 -1.99
C ILE A 191 -10.03 -12.30 -2.79
N ALA A 192 -9.31 -13.20 -2.12
CA ALA A 192 -8.64 -14.32 -2.77
C ALA A 192 -9.61 -15.24 -3.53
N ASN A 193 -10.82 -15.42 -3.02
CA ASN A 193 -11.84 -16.28 -3.62
C ASN A 193 -12.71 -15.58 -4.69
N ARG A 194 -12.40 -14.37 -5.13
CA ARG A 194 -13.16 -13.67 -6.20
C ARG A 194 -13.06 -14.36 -7.56
N SER A 195 -11.96 -15.05 -7.84
CA SER A 195 -11.73 -15.84 -9.04
C SER A 195 -10.62 -16.87 -8.82
N ASP A 196 -10.52 -17.87 -9.69
CA ASP A 196 -9.40 -18.83 -9.67
C ASP A 196 -8.06 -18.12 -9.79
N MET A 197 -7.96 -17.08 -10.61
CA MET A 197 -6.77 -16.28 -10.81
C MET A 197 -6.34 -15.55 -9.53
N THR A 198 -7.27 -14.90 -8.81
CA THR A 198 -6.95 -14.22 -7.55
C THR A 198 -6.54 -15.21 -6.46
N ARG A 199 -7.14 -16.42 -6.47
CA ARG A 199 -6.74 -17.50 -5.57
C ARG A 199 -5.32 -17.98 -5.88
N GLU A 200 -5.00 -18.21 -7.15
CA GLU A 200 -3.66 -18.62 -7.57
C GLU A 200 -2.58 -17.61 -7.16
N VAL A 201 -2.85 -16.32 -7.39
CA VAL A 201 -1.93 -15.23 -6.99
C VAL A 201 -1.77 -15.22 -5.47
N TYR A 202 -2.86 -15.32 -4.72
CA TYR A 202 -2.79 -15.38 -3.25
C TYR A 202 -1.95 -16.55 -2.76
N ASP A 203 -2.18 -17.75 -3.28
CA ASP A 203 -1.48 -18.97 -2.86
C ASP A 203 0.03 -18.85 -3.16
N LYS A 204 0.42 -18.35 -4.34
CA LYS A 204 1.82 -18.08 -4.68
C LYS A 204 2.48 -17.05 -3.75
N VAL A 205 1.77 -16.00 -3.36
CA VAL A 205 2.26 -15.02 -2.39
C VAL A 205 2.47 -15.67 -1.01
N GLN A 206 1.56 -16.58 -0.57
CA GLN A 206 1.74 -17.30 0.69
C GLN A 206 2.94 -18.27 0.65
N GLU A 207 3.17 -18.94 -0.48
CA GLU A 207 4.34 -19.81 -0.70
C GLU A 207 5.65 -19.00 -0.58
N ILE A 208 5.72 -17.81 -1.20
CA ILE A 208 6.88 -16.91 -1.09
C ILE A 208 7.11 -16.50 0.36
N LYS A 209 6.06 -16.07 1.07
CA LYS A 209 6.15 -15.70 2.49
C LYS A 209 6.66 -16.85 3.36
N ALA A 210 6.20 -18.07 3.10
CA ALA A 210 6.65 -19.26 3.85
C ALA A 210 8.11 -19.62 3.55
N ARG A 211 8.62 -19.27 2.36
CA ARG A 211 10.02 -19.51 1.97
C ARG A 211 10.99 -18.47 2.56
N GLU A 212 10.50 -17.25 2.81
CA GLU A 212 11.30 -16.12 3.32
C GLU A 212 11.22 -15.94 4.85
N ALA A 213 10.36 -16.69 5.54
CA ALA A 213 10.19 -16.65 7.00
C ALA A 213 11.21 -17.52 7.72
#